data_dae560566a06741af94f8270090d6508
#
_entry.id   dae560566a06741af94f8270090d6508
#
_cell.length_a   1.000
_cell.length_b   1.000
_cell.length_c   1.000
_cell.angle_alpha   90.00
_cell.angle_beta   90.00
_cell.angle_gamma   90.00
#
_symmetry.space_group_name_H-M   'P 1'
#
loop_
_entity.id
_entity.type
_entity.pdbx_description
1 polymer ?
#
loop_
_entity_poly.entity_id
_entity_poly.type
_entity_poly.pdbx_seq_one_letter_code
_entity_poly.pdbx_strand_id
1 'polypeptide(L)'
;MRITASICLGVLLASCNMVTSQTPLFSNADSQGPAQFRSGVWMDEAKGCVVDTSKPIGEWSGCADAWVVHPGQILAGRDAKAPASTWQSYKTVLTSGNPAVLQIEVGDESDGPKGYVYAGLRTLKTDAEGRIVEYKAWPALCGPPPKADPTGEKSAVVTDQLIAGLVVDKDKQDCVASAQGPVRVSVAQSEAWNDQDDNGGRDHARWIRDGDK
;
A
#
# COMPACT_ATOMS: atom_id res chain seq x y z
N MET A 1 -22.98 7.17 -10.62
CA MET A 1 -22.00 8.09 -10.01
C MET A 1 -20.74 7.24 -9.77
N ARG A 2 -19.73 7.36 -10.63
CA ARG A 2 -18.52 6.53 -10.57
C ARG A 2 -17.57 7.17 -9.57
N ILE A 3 -17.39 6.54 -8.42
CA ILE A 3 -16.38 6.94 -7.41
C ILE A 3 -15.10 6.24 -7.81
N THR A 4 -14.24 6.91 -8.55
CA THR A 4 -12.86 6.51 -8.77
C THR A 4 -12.04 7.07 -7.61
N ALA A 5 -11.83 6.26 -6.57
CA ALA A 5 -10.86 6.55 -5.52
C ALA A 5 -9.49 6.15 -6.04
N SER A 6 -8.77 7.12 -6.59
CA SER A 6 -7.37 6.96 -6.98
C SER A 6 -6.47 7.20 -5.78
N ILE A 7 -5.98 6.14 -5.22
CA ILE A 7 -4.85 6.16 -4.28
C ILE A 7 -4.05 4.90 -4.61
N CYS A 8 -2.73 4.94 -4.59
CA CYS A 8 -1.93 3.70 -4.45
C CYS A 8 -2.32 2.92 -3.18
N LEU A 9 -2.89 3.60 -2.20
CA LEU A 9 -3.74 3.02 -1.16
C LEU A 9 -5.09 2.55 -1.73
N GLY A 10 -5.61 3.12 -2.81
CA GLY A 10 -6.90 2.79 -3.43
C GLY A 10 -6.92 1.48 -4.21
N VAL A 11 -5.78 1.01 -4.67
CA VAL A 11 -5.65 -0.36 -5.21
C VAL A 11 -5.84 -1.38 -4.09
N LEU A 12 -5.50 -1.02 -2.85
CA LEU A 12 -5.69 -1.90 -1.70
C LEU A 12 -7.18 -2.14 -1.33
N LEU A 13 -8.09 -1.26 -1.72
CA LEU A 13 -9.51 -1.37 -1.33
C LEU A 13 -10.41 -2.07 -2.38
N ALA A 14 -9.88 -2.43 -3.55
CA ALA A 14 -10.65 -3.03 -4.63
C ALA A 14 -10.32 -4.51 -4.90
N SER A 15 -9.31 -5.09 -4.26
CA SER A 15 -8.94 -6.48 -4.46
C SER A 15 -9.44 -7.34 -3.32
N CYS A 16 -10.47 -8.14 -3.58
CA CYS A 16 -10.69 -9.39 -2.87
C CYS A 16 -9.38 -10.18 -2.90
N ASN A 17 -8.85 -10.66 -1.79
CA ASN A 17 -7.61 -11.45 -1.68
C ASN A 17 -6.46 -10.77 -0.92
N MET A 18 -6.73 -9.77 -0.06
CA MET A 18 -5.69 -9.12 0.75
C MET A 18 -5.55 -9.73 2.14
N VAL A 19 -4.35 -9.64 2.69
CA VAL A 19 -4.10 -10.00 4.10
C VAL A 19 -4.45 -8.84 5.00
N THR A 20 -5.32 -9.10 5.97
CA THR A 20 -5.75 -8.14 6.98
C THR A 20 -5.49 -8.66 8.40
N SER A 21 -5.65 -7.82 9.42
CA SER A 21 -5.77 -8.24 10.82
C SER A 21 -6.61 -7.27 11.63
N GLN A 22 -7.16 -7.74 12.75
CA GLN A 22 -7.94 -6.92 13.68
C GLN A 22 -7.05 -6.13 14.66
N THR A 23 -5.84 -6.61 14.89
CA THR A 23 -4.86 -5.99 15.79
C THR A 23 -3.54 -5.80 15.07
N PRO A 24 -2.72 -4.80 15.47
CA PRO A 24 -1.41 -4.60 14.85
C PRO A 24 -0.53 -5.83 15.13
N LEU A 25 0.09 -6.38 14.10
CA LEU A 25 1.02 -7.50 14.23
C LEU A 25 2.47 -7.01 14.33
N PHE A 26 2.76 -5.81 13.84
CA PHE A 26 4.06 -5.17 13.90
C PHE A 26 4.00 -3.91 14.75
N SER A 27 5.10 -3.61 15.44
CA SER A 27 5.27 -2.49 16.34
C SER A 27 6.49 -1.65 15.96
N ASN A 28 6.71 -0.54 16.64
CA ASN A 28 7.92 0.27 16.46
C ASN A 28 9.21 -0.49 16.79
N ALA A 29 9.15 -1.56 17.59
CA ALA A 29 10.32 -2.41 17.83
C ALA A 29 10.75 -3.19 16.57
N ASP A 30 9.79 -3.51 15.68
CA ASP A 30 10.04 -4.20 14.41
C ASP A 30 10.63 -3.25 13.35
N SER A 31 10.54 -1.93 13.55
CA SER A 31 11.06 -0.90 12.64
C SER A 31 12.47 -0.43 12.98
N GLN A 32 13.12 -1.03 14.00
CA GLN A 32 14.48 -0.66 14.39
C GLN A 32 15.50 -1.19 13.38
N GLY A 33 16.38 -0.30 12.91
CA GLY A 33 17.51 -0.62 12.04
C GLY A 33 17.26 -0.59 10.51
N PRO A 34 16.04 -0.72 9.98
CA PRO A 34 15.83 -0.54 8.56
C PRO A 34 15.92 0.93 8.15
N ALA A 35 16.16 1.16 6.86
CA ALA A 35 16.01 2.48 6.28
C ALA A 35 14.56 2.95 6.47
N GLN A 36 14.39 4.18 6.95
CA GLN A 36 13.07 4.81 7.08
C GLN A 36 12.78 5.66 5.85
N PHE A 37 11.51 5.93 5.59
CA PHE A 37 11.13 6.87 4.54
C PHE A 37 11.70 8.28 4.83
N ARG A 38 12.18 8.94 3.80
CA ARG A 38 12.41 10.38 3.87
C ARG A 38 11.06 11.09 4.01
N SER A 39 10.92 11.95 5.01
CA SER A 39 9.71 12.76 5.19
C SER A 39 9.52 13.74 4.04
N GLY A 40 8.27 14.09 3.73
CA GLY A 40 7.91 15.03 2.68
C GLY A 40 6.94 14.45 1.66
N VAL A 41 6.86 15.09 0.51
CA VAL A 41 5.96 14.73 -0.59
C VAL A 41 6.51 13.57 -1.39
N TRP A 42 5.66 12.58 -1.59
CA TRP A 42 5.91 11.40 -2.40
C TRP A 42 4.93 11.35 -3.56
N MET A 43 5.31 10.68 -4.61
CA MET A 43 4.49 10.53 -5.81
C MET A 43 4.70 9.15 -6.42
N ASP A 44 3.61 8.58 -6.93
CA ASP A 44 3.67 7.60 -7.99
C ASP A 44 3.06 8.18 -9.26
N GLU A 45 3.44 7.66 -10.40
CA GLU A 45 2.97 8.15 -11.68
C GLU A 45 2.75 6.99 -12.66
N ALA A 46 1.64 7.06 -13.41
CA ALA A 46 1.43 6.13 -14.51
C ALA A 46 2.51 6.30 -15.58
N LYS A 47 2.88 5.24 -16.27
CA LYS A 47 3.86 5.26 -17.36
C LYS A 47 3.50 6.32 -18.40
N GLY A 48 4.44 7.23 -18.65
CA GLY A 48 4.25 8.35 -19.60
C GLY A 48 3.54 9.57 -19.00
N CYS A 49 3.24 9.56 -17.71
CA CYS A 49 2.73 10.72 -16.98
C CYS A 49 3.82 11.81 -16.90
N VAL A 50 3.45 13.06 -17.13
CA VAL A 50 4.35 14.21 -16.97
C VAL A 50 3.74 15.14 -15.92
N VAL A 51 4.47 15.34 -14.83
CA VAL A 51 4.08 16.19 -13.70
C VAL A 51 5.08 17.31 -13.52
N ASP A 52 4.59 18.53 -13.42
CA ASP A 52 5.39 19.67 -12.99
C ASP A 52 5.47 19.68 -11.44
N THR A 53 6.50 19.04 -10.92
CA THR A 53 6.70 18.88 -9.46
C THR A 53 7.05 20.17 -8.74
N SER A 54 7.28 21.30 -9.44
CA SER A 54 7.46 22.63 -8.83
C SER A 54 6.13 23.23 -8.36
N LYS A 55 5.01 22.73 -8.89
CA LYS A 55 3.65 23.17 -8.54
C LYS A 55 3.13 22.50 -7.28
N PRO A 56 2.13 23.12 -6.62
CA PRO A 56 1.36 22.45 -5.56
C PRO A 56 0.75 21.12 -6.04
N ILE A 57 0.63 20.15 -5.14
CA ILE A 57 0.08 18.81 -5.43
C ILE A 57 -1.30 18.89 -6.11
N GLY A 58 -2.18 19.80 -5.65
CA GLY A 58 -3.51 19.99 -6.22
C GLY A 58 -3.55 20.46 -7.68
N GLU A 59 -2.40 20.90 -8.22
CA GLU A 59 -2.25 21.31 -9.62
C GLU A 59 -1.61 20.23 -10.49
N TRP A 60 -1.25 19.07 -9.91
CA TRP A 60 -0.66 17.98 -10.66
C TRP A 60 -1.68 17.32 -11.59
N SER A 61 -1.20 16.71 -12.65
CA SER A 61 -2.06 15.96 -13.56
C SER A 61 -2.66 14.74 -12.85
N GLY A 62 -3.90 14.37 -13.20
CA GLY A 62 -4.59 13.22 -12.60
C GLY A 62 -4.01 11.84 -12.98
N CYS A 63 -2.84 11.81 -13.66
CA CYS A 63 -2.10 10.57 -13.92
C CYS A 63 -1.06 10.25 -12.84
N ALA A 64 -0.86 11.15 -11.86
CA ALA A 64 -0.01 10.94 -10.70
C ALA A 64 -0.83 10.99 -9.42
N ASP A 65 -0.52 10.09 -8.51
CA ASP A 65 -1.03 10.10 -7.15
C ASP A 65 0.05 10.64 -6.21
N ALA A 66 -0.37 11.40 -5.19
CA ALA A 66 0.54 12.01 -4.24
C ALA A 66 0.09 11.77 -2.80
N TRP A 67 1.07 11.69 -1.92
CA TRP A 67 0.87 11.60 -0.48
C TRP A 67 2.04 12.28 0.26
N VAL A 68 1.84 12.52 1.55
CA VAL A 68 2.87 13.07 2.43
C VAL A 68 3.27 12.04 3.46
N VAL A 69 4.55 11.84 3.64
CA VAL A 69 5.10 10.92 4.64
C VAL A 69 5.70 11.70 5.79
N HIS A 70 5.28 11.35 7.01
CA HIS A 70 5.89 11.72 8.28
C HIS A 70 6.38 10.47 9.01
N PRO A 71 7.20 10.60 10.05
CA PRO A 71 7.59 9.46 10.86
C PRO A 71 6.39 8.70 11.42
N GLY A 72 6.21 7.44 11.01
CA GLY A 72 5.14 6.55 11.49
C GLY A 72 3.75 6.86 10.93
N GLN A 73 3.60 7.73 9.95
CA GLN A 73 2.31 8.02 9.33
C GLN A 73 2.41 8.45 7.86
N ILE A 74 1.35 8.18 7.12
CA ILE A 74 1.15 8.66 5.76
C ILE A 74 -0.13 9.49 5.74
N LEU A 75 -0.07 10.67 5.15
CA LEU A 75 -1.24 11.48 4.85
C LEU A 75 -1.58 11.31 3.37
N ALA A 76 -2.80 10.91 3.09
CA ALA A 76 -3.28 10.75 1.72
C ALA A 76 -4.71 11.27 1.58
N GLY A 77 -5.01 11.91 0.47
CA GLY A 77 -6.33 12.42 0.16
C GLY A 77 -7.13 11.43 -0.69
N ARG A 78 -8.45 11.41 -0.51
CA ARG A 78 -9.36 10.73 -1.44
C ARG A 78 -9.39 11.40 -2.83
N ASP A 79 -8.98 12.65 -2.88
CA ASP A 79 -8.82 13.45 -4.09
C ASP A 79 -7.50 14.20 -3.96
N ALA A 80 -6.56 13.96 -4.86
CA ALA A 80 -5.27 14.65 -4.90
C ALA A 80 -5.42 16.18 -5.07
N LYS A 81 -6.57 16.64 -5.59
CA LYS A 81 -6.92 18.06 -5.72
C LYS A 81 -7.48 18.67 -4.43
N ALA A 82 -7.86 17.84 -3.46
CA ALA A 82 -8.34 18.33 -2.19
C ALA A 82 -7.19 18.98 -1.40
N PRO A 83 -7.47 20.05 -0.63
CA PRO A 83 -6.46 20.62 0.24
C PRO A 83 -5.85 19.57 1.16
N ALA A 84 -4.54 19.57 1.35
CA ALA A 84 -3.84 18.62 2.24
C ALA A 84 -4.39 18.58 3.67
N SER A 85 -5.02 19.68 4.14
CA SER A 85 -5.72 19.74 5.42
C SER A 85 -6.94 18.82 5.54
N THR A 86 -7.44 18.30 4.41
CA THR A 86 -8.56 17.34 4.37
C THR A 86 -8.09 15.90 4.17
N TRP A 87 -6.78 15.69 4.10
CA TRP A 87 -6.21 14.37 3.90
C TRP A 87 -6.28 13.53 5.17
N GLN A 88 -6.55 12.26 4.98
CA GLN A 88 -6.64 11.30 6.06
C GLN A 88 -5.24 10.86 6.49
N SER A 89 -5.03 10.72 7.79
CA SER A 89 -3.77 10.22 8.36
C SER A 89 -3.88 8.73 8.63
N TYR A 90 -2.93 7.97 8.11
CA TYR A 90 -2.81 6.53 8.31
C TYR A 90 -1.55 6.25 9.13
N LYS A 91 -1.68 5.63 10.30
CA LYS A 91 -0.52 5.16 11.05
C LYS A 91 0.13 4.00 10.34
N THR A 92 1.46 4.04 10.30
CA THR A 92 2.24 3.02 9.60
C THR A 92 3.39 2.51 10.44
N VAL A 93 3.75 1.23 10.22
CA VAL A 93 4.97 0.61 10.72
C VAL A 93 5.68 -0.03 9.53
N LEU A 94 6.90 0.44 9.25
CA LEU A 94 7.77 -0.18 8.25
C LEU A 94 8.78 -1.08 8.98
N THR A 95 8.74 -2.39 8.69
CA THR A 95 9.59 -3.37 9.36
C THR A 95 10.94 -3.54 8.66
N SER A 96 11.86 -4.22 9.34
CA SER A 96 13.05 -4.75 8.70
C SER A 96 12.73 -5.97 7.81
N GLY A 97 13.60 -6.25 6.84
CA GLY A 97 13.51 -7.39 5.94
C GLY A 97 13.74 -7.00 4.48
N ASN A 98 13.82 -8.00 3.61
CA ASN A 98 13.90 -7.83 2.18
C ASN A 98 13.10 -8.95 1.48
N PRO A 99 11.84 -8.67 1.09
CA PRO A 99 11.14 -7.40 1.22
C PRO A 99 10.84 -7.01 2.67
N ALA A 100 10.71 -5.72 2.92
CA ALA A 100 10.17 -5.18 4.15
C ALA A 100 8.64 -5.30 4.16
N VAL A 101 8.02 -5.26 5.35
CA VAL A 101 6.57 -5.20 5.50
C VAL A 101 6.16 -3.80 5.91
N LEU A 102 5.25 -3.19 5.19
CA LEU A 102 4.56 -1.97 5.57
C LEU A 102 3.18 -2.35 6.13
N GLN A 103 2.98 -2.14 7.43
CA GLN A 103 1.68 -2.24 8.09
C GLN A 103 1.01 -0.87 8.08
N ILE A 104 -0.26 -0.82 7.71
CA ILE A 104 -1.06 0.41 7.64
C ILE A 104 -2.33 0.21 8.46
N GLU A 105 -2.59 1.12 9.43
CA GLU A 105 -3.85 1.17 10.16
C GLU A 105 -4.92 1.78 9.25
N VAL A 106 -6.04 1.07 9.03
CA VAL A 106 -7.16 1.50 8.20
C VAL A 106 -8.46 1.50 9.00
N GLY A 107 -9.43 2.29 8.53
CA GLY A 107 -10.68 2.53 9.23
C GLY A 107 -10.54 3.64 10.27
N ASP A 108 -11.62 4.37 10.51
CA ASP A 108 -11.75 5.33 11.58
C ASP A 108 -12.93 4.94 12.48
N GLU A 109 -13.06 5.62 13.63
CA GLU A 109 -14.10 5.32 14.61
C GLU A 109 -15.53 5.56 14.06
N SER A 110 -15.67 6.33 12.96
CA SER A 110 -16.94 6.60 12.30
C SER A 110 -17.35 5.51 11.31
N ASP A 111 -16.38 4.80 10.74
CA ASP A 111 -16.60 3.81 9.66
C ASP A 111 -16.57 2.35 10.16
N GLY A 112 -16.35 2.13 11.45
CA GLY A 112 -16.32 0.80 12.08
C GLY A 112 -14.98 0.50 12.78
N PRO A 113 -14.79 -0.75 13.24
CA PRO A 113 -13.58 -1.12 13.98
C PRO A 113 -12.34 -0.95 13.10
N LYS A 114 -11.29 -0.38 13.69
CA LYS A 114 -9.96 -0.30 13.07
C LYS A 114 -9.47 -1.67 12.67
N GLY A 115 -8.78 -1.70 11.54
CA GLY A 115 -8.10 -2.89 11.03
C GLY A 115 -6.71 -2.53 10.52
N TYR A 116 -6.00 -3.54 10.07
CA TYR A 116 -4.66 -3.38 9.51
C TYR A 116 -4.57 -4.10 8.17
N VAL A 117 -3.94 -3.44 7.21
CA VAL A 117 -3.57 -4.02 5.92
C VAL A 117 -2.06 -4.04 5.78
N TYR A 118 -1.56 -4.88 4.91
CA TYR A 118 -0.13 -5.13 4.77
C TYR A 118 0.29 -5.01 3.31
N ALA A 119 1.47 -4.41 3.12
CA ALA A 119 2.13 -4.35 1.82
C ALA A 119 3.58 -4.82 1.93
N GLY A 120 4.08 -5.40 0.87
CA GLY A 120 5.50 -5.61 0.66
C GLY A 120 6.15 -4.33 0.14
N LEU A 121 7.40 -4.11 0.54
CA LEU A 121 8.18 -2.96 0.11
C LEU A 121 9.61 -3.38 -0.18
N ARG A 122 10.10 -2.97 -1.34
CA ARG A 122 11.50 -3.07 -1.75
C ARG A 122 12.09 -1.69 -1.95
N THR A 123 13.09 -1.35 -1.18
CA THR A 123 13.83 -0.11 -1.37
C THR A 123 14.61 -0.18 -2.68
N LEU A 124 14.43 0.82 -3.54
CA LEU A 124 15.14 0.97 -4.80
C LEU A 124 16.29 1.97 -4.67
N LYS A 125 16.08 3.04 -3.88
CA LYS A 125 17.08 4.08 -3.68
C LYS A 125 17.00 4.68 -2.27
N THR A 126 18.17 5.03 -1.73
CA THR A 126 18.29 5.81 -0.49
C THR A 126 19.05 7.10 -0.74
N ASP A 127 18.84 8.09 0.13
CA ASP A 127 19.65 9.32 0.17
C ASP A 127 20.98 9.09 0.93
N ALA A 128 21.74 10.17 1.09
CA ALA A 128 23.05 10.12 1.76
C ALA A 128 22.94 9.76 3.26
N GLU A 129 21.80 10.01 3.88
CA GLU A 129 21.49 9.64 5.28
C GLU A 129 20.91 8.22 5.41
N GLY A 130 20.82 7.49 4.30
CA GLY A 130 20.28 6.13 4.27
C GLY A 130 18.74 6.06 4.31
N ARG A 131 18.04 7.19 4.18
CA ARG A 131 16.57 7.20 4.14
C ARG A 131 16.08 6.79 2.76
N ILE A 132 14.96 6.07 2.72
CA ILE A 132 14.33 5.64 1.47
C ILE A 132 13.82 6.88 0.72
N VAL A 133 14.17 7.00 -0.56
CA VAL A 133 13.71 8.04 -1.48
C VAL A 133 13.05 7.47 -2.73
N GLU A 134 13.12 6.15 -2.93
CA GLU A 134 12.42 5.45 -3.99
C GLU A 134 12.18 4.01 -3.57
N TYR A 135 10.97 3.50 -3.80
CA TYR A 135 10.61 2.12 -3.48
C TYR A 135 9.61 1.55 -4.47
N LYS A 136 9.55 0.23 -4.51
CA LYS A 136 8.46 -0.56 -5.09
C LYS A 136 7.62 -1.12 -3.96
N ALA A 137 6.28 -1.11 -4.11
CA ALA A 137 5.37 -1.70 -3.15
C ALA A 137 4.29 -2.55 -3.84
N TRP A 138 3.77 -3.53 -3.13
CA TRP A 138 2.70 -4.42 -3.59
C TRP A 138 1.85 -4.90 -2.42
N PRO A 139 0.56 -5.21 -2.61
CA PRO A 139 -0.29 -5.73 -1.55
C PRO A 139 0.18 -7.12 -1.08
N ALA A 140 0.01 -7.39 0.21
CA ALA A 140 0.13 -8.74 0.74
C ALA A 140 -1.14 -9.52 0.41
N LEU A 141 -1.02 -10.55 -0.44
CA LEU A 141 -2.15 -11.36 -0.90
C LEU A 141 -2.30 -12.65 -0.09
N CYS A 142 -3.51 -13.17 0.00
CA CYS A 142 -3.84 -14.42 0.70
C CYS A 142 -3.16 -15.65 0.08
N GLY A 143 -2.82 -15.54 -1.20
CA GLY A 143 -2.24 -16.55 -2.08
C GLY A 143 -2.27 -16.07 -3.52
N PRO A 144 -1.89 -16.88 -4.49
CA PRO A 144 -1.96 -16.51 -5.90
C PRO A 144 -3.39 -16.08 -6.27
N PRO A 145 -3.55 -15.02 -7.05
CA PRO A 145 -4.86 -14.62 -7.56
C PRO A 145 -5.51 -15.81 -8.29
N PRO A 146 -6.82 -16.01 -8.11
CA PRO A 146 -7.53 -17.04 -8.84
C PRO A 146 -7.42 -16.75 -10.34
N LYS A 147 -7.30 -17.82 -11.15
CA LYS A 147 -7.30 -17.67 -12.60
C LYS A 147 -8.59 -16.98 -13.04
N ALA A 148 -8.46 -16.00 -13.93
CA ALA A 148 -9.61 -15.33 -14.50
C ALA A 148 -10.57 -16.36 -15.12
N ASP A 149 -11.84 -16.27 -14.74
CA ASP A 149 -12.87 -17.07 -15.38
C ASP A 149 -13.01 -16.60 -16.84
N PRO A 150 -12.94 -17.51 -17.84
CA PRO A 150 -13.11 -17.13 -19.23
C PRO A 150 -14.49 -16.53 -19.54
N THR A 151 -15.47 -16.68 -18.66
CA THR A 151 -16.79 -16.02 -18.78
C THR A 151 -16.78 -14.57 -18.28
N GLY A 152 -15.69 -14.11 -17.63
CA GLY A 152 -15.58 -12.79 -17.06
C GLY A 152 -16.36 -12.60 -15.74
N GLU A 153 -16.95 -13.68 -15.19
CA GLU A 153 -17.53 -13.63 -13.85
C GLU A 153 -16.43 -13.57 -12.79
N LYS A 154 -16.62 -12.68 -11.81
CA LYS A 154 -15.68 -12.59 -10.69
C LYS A 154 -15.71 -13.92 -9.91
N SER A 155 -14.57 -14.55 -9.76
CA SER A 155 -14.44 -15.73 -8.91
C SER A 155 -14.87 -15.38 -7.47
N ALA A 156 -15.75 -16.20 -6.90
CA ALA A 156 -16.10 -16.13 -5.48
C ALA A 156 -14.99 -16.67 -4.57
N VAL A 157 -13.92 -17.19 -5.17
CA VAL A 157 -12.80 -17.81 -4.46
C VAL A 157 -11.71 -16.76 -4.24
N VAL A 158 -11.32 -16.57 -3.00
CA VAL A 158 -10.26 -15.61 -2.61
C VAL A 158 -8.91 -16.03 -3.21
N THR A 159 -8.58 -17.31 -3.14
CA THR A 159 -7.37 -17.92 -3.72
C THR A 159 -7.53 -19.43 -3.78
N ASP A 160 -6.93 -20.08 -4.75
CA ASP A 160 -6.88 -21.56 -4.84
C ASP A 160 -5.83 -22.15 -3.88
N GLN A 161 -4.88 -21.34 -3.42
CA GLN A 161 -3.76 -21.76 -2.58
C GLN A 161 -3.53 -20.78 -1.43
N LEU A 162 -4.29 -20.95 -0.34
CA LEU A 162 -4.15 -20.12 0.85
C LEU A 162 -2.78 -20.32 1.51
N ILE A 163 -2.10 -19.23 1.81
CA ILE A 163 -0.84 -19.24 2.58
C ILE A 163 -1.10 -19.82 3.97
N ALA A 164 -0.24 -20.73 4.41
CA ALA A 164 -0.35 -21.38 5.70
C ALA A 164 -0.36 -20.37 6.87
N GLY A 165 -1.31 -20.52 7.78
CA GLY A 165 -1.52 -19.63 8.93
C GLY A 165 -2.40 -18.40 8.64
N LEU A 166 -2.92 -18.25 7.44
CA LEU A 166 -4.00 -17.31 7.12
C LEU A 166 -5.36 -18.01 7.19
N VAL A 167 -6.41 -17.25 7.49
CA VAL A 167 -7.81 -17.74 7.53
C VAL A 167 -8.66 -16.86 6.63
N VAL A 168 -9.43 -17.46 5.74
CA VAL A 168 -10.31 -16.70 4.83
C VAL A 168 -11.46 -16.07 5.61
N ASP A 169 -11.63 -14.76 5.47
CA ASP A 169 -12.83 -14.03 5.84
C ASP A 169 -13.80 -14.05 4.65
N LYS A 170 -14.76 -14.97 4.71
CA LYS A 170 -15.70 -15.20 3.60
C LYS A 170 -16.62 -14.01 3.32
N ASP A 171 -16.88 -13.20 4.35
CA ASP A 171 -17.78 -12.04 4.22
C ASP A 171 -17.08 -10.89 3.48
N LYS A 172 -15.77 -10.77 3.65
CA LYS A 172 -14.96 -9.68 3.06
C LYS A 172 -14.17 -10.10 1.83
N GLN A 173 -14.13 -11.39 1.52
CA GLN A 173 -13.28 -11.96 0.47
C GLN A 173 -11.79 -11.62 0.65
N ASP A 174 -11.35 -11.49 1.91
CA ASP A 174 -9.99 -11.25 2.34
C ASP A 174 -9.49 -12.43 3.16
N CYS A 175 -8.29 -12.38 3.68
CA CYS A 175 -7.83 -13.31 4.70
C CYS A 175 -7.25 -12.59 5.92
N VAL A 176 -7.40 -13.23 7.06
CA VAL A 176 -6.98 -12.69 8.35
C VAL A 176 -5.71 -13.40 8.80
N ALA A 177 -4.70 -12.60 9.17
CA ALA A 177 -3.51 -13.04 9.85
C ALA A 177 -3.63 -12.81 11.37
N SER A 178 -3.14 -13.75 12.16
CA SER A 178 -3.03 -13.65 13.61
C SER A 178 -1.58 -13.59 14.10
N ALA A 179 -0.60 -13.66 13.19
CA ALA A 179 0.82 -13.67 13.49
C ALA A 179 1.65 -13.04 12.37
N GLN A 180 2.86 -12.56 12.69
CA GLN A 180 3.77 -11.92 11.74
C GLN A 180 4.26 -12.88 10.64
N GLY A 181 4.49 -14.17 10.98
CA GLY A 181 5.05 -15.16 10.07
C GLY A 181 4.28 -15.29 8.75
N PRO A 182 2.97 -15.59 8.79
CA PRO A 182 2.13 -15.65 7.59
C PRO A 182 2.14 -14.38 6.75
N VAL A 183 2.16 -13.18 7.38
CA VAL A 183 2.25 -11.90 6.67
C VAL A 183 3.58 -11.77 5.92
N ARG A 184 4.70 -12.12 6.55
CA ARG A 184 6.02 -12.08 5.89
C ARG A 184 6.10 -13.06 4.72
N VAL A 185 5.53 -14.26 4.85
CA VAL A 185 5.45 -15.23 3.75
C VAL A 185 4.58 -14.67 2.60
N SER A 186 3.43 -14.11 2.94
CA SER A 186 2.54 -13.47 1.97
C SER A 186 3.27 -12.38 1.19
N VAL A 187 3.86 -11.43 1.87
CA VAL A 187 4.61 -10.32 1.26
C VAL A 187 5.69 -10.83 0.31
N ALA A 188 6.47 -11.84 0.72
CA ALA A 188 7.54 -12.39 -0.10
C ALA A 188 7.04 -13.08 -1.39
N GLN A 189 5.88 -13.73 -1.32
CA GLN A 189 5.31 -14.44 -2.48
C GLN A 189 4.50 -13.51 -3.40
N SER A 190 3.82 -12.52 -2.83
CA SER A 190 2.93 -11.62 -3.57
C SER A 190 3.67 -10.71 -4.56
N GLU A 191 4.96 -10.47 -4.37
CA GLU A 191 5.77 -9.70 -5.32
C GLU A 191 5.70 -10.29 -6.73
N ALA A 192 5.90 -11.61 -6.84
CA ALA A 192 5.89 -12.29 -8.14
C ALA A 192 4.49 -12.32 -8.79
N TRP A 193 3.43 -12.28 -8.00
CA TRP A 193 2.06 -12.26 -8.51
C TRP A 193 1.66 -10.86 -8.97
N ASN A 194 2.13 -9.83 -8.28
CA ASN A 194 1.86 -8.45 -8.63
C ASN A 194 2.62 -8.02 -9.91
N ASP A 195 3.81 -8.58 -10.16
CA ASP A 195 4.61 -8.27 -11.36
C ASP A 195 3.98 -8.79 -12.65
N GLN A 196 3.00 -9.71 -12.55
CA GLN A 196 2.27 -10.23 -13.71
C GLN A 196 1.10 -9.32 -14.13
N ASP A 197 0.62 -8.46 -13.23
CA ASP A 197 -0.40 -7.48 -13.53
C ASP A 197 0.27 -6.20 -14.06
N ASP A 198 0.02 -5.87 -15.32
CA ASP A 198 0.49 -4.60 -15.91
C ASP A 198 -0.34 -3.42 -15.36
N ASN A 199 -0.13 -3.11 -14.08
CA ASN A 199 -0.77 -2.00 -13.37
C ASN A 199 -0.27 -0.62 -13.86
N GLY A 200 0.29 -0.55 -15.07
CA GLY A 200 0.76 0.69 -15.67
C GLY A 200 1.98 1.28 -14.97
N GLY A 201 2.69 0.48 -14.15
CA GLY A 201 3.89 0.91 -13.44
C GLY A 201 3.63 1.71 -12.16
N ARG A 202 2.41 1.67 -11.62
CA ARG A 202 2.00 2.37 -10.38
C ARG A 202 2.45 1.69 -9.08
N ASP A 203 3.37 0.78 -9.15
CA ASP A 203 3.98 0.11 -8.00
C ASP A 203 5.26 0.83 -7.52
N HIS A 204 5.70 1.86 -8.25
CA HIS A 204 6.88 2.66 -7.95
C HIS A 204 6.52 4.03 -7.37
N ALA A 205 7.10 4.31 -6.21
CA ALA A 205 6.95 5.60 -5.56
C ALA A 205 8.29 6.27 -5.34
N ARG A 206 8.34 7.59 -5.55
CA ARG A 206 9.54 8.39 -5.34
C ARG A 206 9.28 9.64 -4.51
N TRP A 207 10.25 9.98 -3.71
CA TRP A 207 10.28 11.24 -2.96
C TRP A 207 10.50 12.42 -3.89
N ILE A 208 9.78 13.51 -3.70
CA ILE A 208 9.80 14.69 -4.56
C ILE A 208 10.47 15.87 -3.86
N ARG A 209 10.02 16.21 -2.65
CA ARG A 209 10.50 17.36 -1.90
C ARG A 209 10.18 17.29 -0.42
N ASP A 210 10.89 18.08 0.38
CA ASP A 210 10.56 18.28 1.78
C ASP A 210 9.25 19.08 1.94
N GLY A 211 8.58 18.93 3.10
CA GLY A 211 7.35 19.63 3.46
C GLY A 211 6.08 18.92 3.00
N ASP A 212 4.95 19.58 3.18
CA ASP A 212 3.61 19.01 3.02
C ASP A 212 2.84 19.63 1.83
N LYS A 213 3.50 20.39 0.97
CA LYS A 213 2.85 21.20 -0.08
C LYS A 213 3.51 21.01 -1.43
#